data_6b4cfc87c400476c9dff48b976644f70
#
_entry.id   6b4cfc87c400476c9dff48b976644f70
#
_cell.length_a   1.000
_cell.length_b   1.000
_cell.length_c   1.000
_cell.angle_alpha   90.00
_cell.angle_beta   90.00
_cell.angle_gamma   90.00
#
_symmetry.space_group_name_H-M   'P 1'
#
loop_
_entity.id
_entity.type
_entity.pdbx_description
1 polymer ?
#
loop_
_entity_poly.entity_id
_entity_poly.type
_entity_poly.pdbx_seq_one_letter_code
_entity_poly.pdbx_strand_id
1 'polypeptide(L)'
;MTETEEKEPTPKPAANENTSLVHGAGEKKMTLRLMVAVSVAVLGSLQFGYNTGVINAPQKVIEKFYNETWMSRYGEEITDASLTTLWSLSVAIFSVGGMIGSFSVGLFVNRFGRRNSMLMANILAFVAAIFMGFSKMAYSFEMLIIGRFIIGLYCGLTTGFVPMYVGEVAPTSLRGALGTLHQLGVVVGILIAQIFGLEPIMGNDSLWPLLLGCIFVPALIQCAALPFCPESPRFLLINRNEEDKAKSVLKKLRGTTDVTTDLQEMKEESRQMMREKKVTILELFRSPLYRQPIFIAIVLQLSQQLSGINAVFYYSTMIFEKAQVEQPIYATIGAGIVNTAFTVVSLFVVERAGRRTLHLIGLGGMAACAILMTIALALLDSVNGMSYLSIVAIFGFVAFFEIGPGPIPWFIVAELFSQGPRPAAIAVAGLSNWTSNFIVGMGFQYVEKLCGAYVFVIFTVLLIIFFIFTFFKVPETKGRTFDEIASDFRQGTESNADKHTSPEEFTSLGDSQV
;
A
#
# COMPACT_ATOMS: atom_id res chain seq x y z
N MET A 1 -51.80 59.44 28.54
CA MET A 1 -51.35 58.23 29.23
C MET A 1 -51.33 57.10 28.19
N THR A 2 -50.20 56.94 27.55
CA THR A 2 -49.92 55.86 26.62
C THR A 2 -48.62 55.24 27.05
N GLU A 3 -48.71 54.06 27.63
CA GLU A 3 -47.57 53.23 28.00
C GLU A 3 -46.93 52.66 26.72
N THR A 4 -45.69 53.02 26.50
CA THR A 4 -44.85 52.39 25.48
C THR A 4 -44.16 51.20 26.12
N GLU A 5 -44.54 49.98 25.71
CA GLU A 5 -43.82 48.74 26.00
C GLU A 5 -42.46 48.75 25.28
N GLU A 6 -41.39 48.83 26.05
CA GLU A 6 -40.03 48.51 25.57
C GLU A 6 -39.91 47.01 25.32
N LYS A 7 -39.79 46.61 24.07
CA LYS A 7 -39.38 45.27 23.70
C LYS A 7 -37.90 45.08 23.98
N GLU A 8 -37.59 44.20 24.93
CA GLU A 8 -36.24 43.66 25.11
C GLU A 8 -35.73 43.02 23.83
N PRO A 9 -34.51 43.26 23.42
CA PRO A 9 -33.93 42.61 22.25
C PRO A 9 -33.63 41.12 22.57
N THR A 10 -34.21 40.24 21.78
CA THR A 10 -33.90 38.84 21.79
C THR A 10 -32.40 38.59 21.61
N PRO A 11 -31.78 37.74 22.42
CA PRO A 11 -30.36 37.47 22.25
C PRO A 11 -30.13 36.73 20.94
N LYS A 12 -29.24 37.24 20.10
CA LYS A 12 -28.77 36.53 18.90
C LYS A 12 -28.16 35.20 19.29
N PRO A 13 -28.43 34.11 18.57
CA PRO A 13 -27.84 32.81 18.90
C PRO A 13 -26.31 32.86 18.75
N ALA A 14 -25.62 32.36 19.77
CA ALA A 14 -24.18 32.29 19.89
C ALA A 14 -23.53 31.29 18.89
N ALA A 15 -24.08 31.12 17.69
CA ALA A 15 -23.61 30.15 16.70
C ALA A 15 -22.33 30.57 15.98
N ASN A 16 -21.95 31.86 16.01
CA ASN A 16 -20.78 32.35 15.28
C ASN A 16 -19.46 32.27 16.06
N GLU A 17 -19.51 32.22 17.40
CA GLU A 17 -18.28 32.08 18.19
C GLU A 17 -17.77 30.66 18.26
N ASN A 18 -18.66 29.65 18.20
CA ASN A 18 -18.26 28.25 18.20
C ASN A 18 -17.69 27.78 16.86
N THR A 19 -18.11 28.35 15.74
CA THR A 19 -17.55 28.04 14.41
C THR A 19 -16.19 28.66 14.20
N SER A 20 -15.93 29.86 14.73
CA SER A 20 -14.59 30.48 14.63
C SER A 20 -13.58 29.82 15.56
N LEU A 21 -13.99 29.32 16.73
CA LEU A 21 -13.15 28.54 17.64
C LEU A 21 -12.80 27.16 17.07
N VAL A 22 -13.72 26.52 16.34
CA VAL A 22 -13.46 25.24 15.67
C VAL A 22 -12.52 25.42 14.48
N HIS A 23 -12.63 26.48 13.70
CA HIS A 23 -11.71 26.80 12.61
C HIS A 23 -10.33 27.23 13.13
N GLY A 24 -10.26 28.03 14.18
CA GLY A 24 -9.00 28.42 14.82
C GLY A 24 -8.29 27.26 15.52
N ALA A 25 -9.03 26.30 16.06
CA ALA A 25 -8.48 25.06 16.63
C ALA A 25 -7.97 24.09 15.54
N GLY A 26 -8.56 24.10 14.32
CA GLY A 26 -8.13 23.30 13.16
C GLY A 26 -6.75 23.73 12.63
N GLU A 27 -6.48 25.03 12.58
CA GLU A 27 -5.19 25.58 12.12
C GLU A 27 -4.05 25.34 13.11
N LYS A 28 -4.34 25.26 14.41
CA LYS A 28 -3.35 25.03 15.49
C LYS A 28 -3.00 23.54 15.71
N LYS A 29 -3.60 22.59 14.96
CA LYS A 29 -3.44 21.16 15.20
C LYS A 29 -2.12 20.59 14.67
N MET A 30 -1.44 21.27 13.75
CA MET A 30 -0.14 20.84 13.22
C MET A 30 0.99 21.39 14.09
N THR A 31 1.38 20.63 15.11
CA THR A 31 2.48 21.00 16.01
C THR A 31 3.82 20.47 15.49
N LEU A 32 4.91 21.06 15.96
CA LEU A 32 6.25 20.58 15.62
C LEU A 32 6.47 19.14 16.06
N ARG A 33 5.97 18.76 17.22
CA ARG A 33 6.09 17.37 17.74
C ARG A 33 5.35 16.37 16.87
N LEU A 34 4.16 16.72 16.39
CA LEU A 34 3.41 15.89 15.46
C LEU A 34 4.16 15.74 14.13
N MET A 35 4.70 16.82 13.59
CA MET A 35 5.50 16.80 12.36
C MET A 35 6.73 15.91 12.50
N VAL A 36 7.45 16.01 13.60
CA VAL A 36 8.63 15.17 13.88
C VAL A 36 8.23 13.70 13.98
N ALA A 37 7.18 13.37 14.75
CA ALA A 37 6.72 12.00 14.93
C ALA A 37 6.31 11.36 13.60
N VAL A 38 5.52 12.07 12.80
CA VAL A 38 5.08 11.59 11.48
C VAL A 38 6.26 11.43 10.52
N SER A 39 7.17 12.39 10.48
CA SER A 39 8.35 12.34 9.62
C SER A 39 9.26 11.16 9.95
N VAL A 40 9.48 10.88 11.23
CA VAL A 40 10.28 9.73 11.68
C VAL A 40 9.58 8.42 11.32
N ALA A 41 8.27 8.32 11.50
CA ALA A 41 7.51 7.14 11.14
C ALA A 41 7.55 6.87 9.62
N VAL A 42 7.44 7.91 8.80
CA VAL A 42 7.44 7.81 7.34
C VAL A 42 8.80 7.35 6.77
N LEU A 43 9.88 7.41 7.52
CA LEU A 43 11.14 6.78 7.12
C LEU A 43 11.01 5.27 6.88
N GLY A 44 10.13 4.60 7.61
CA GLY A 44 9.77 3.20 7.33
C GLY A 44 9.10 3.01 5.98
N SER A 45 8.22 3.92 5.60
CA SER A 45 7.59 3.92 4.28
C SER A 45 8.61 4.16 3.17
N LEU A 46 9.55 5.06 3.38
CA LEU A 46 10.66 5.32 2.47
C LEU A 46 11.51 4.06 2.27
N GLN A 47 11.78 3.31 3.34
CA GLN A 47 12.49 2.03 3.25
C GLN A 47 11.74 0.99 2.43
N PHE A 48 10.43 0.92 2.59
CA PHE A 48 9.60 0.02 1.79
C PHE A 48 9.73 0.34 0.30
N GLY A 49 9.59 1.60 -0.08
CA GLY A 49 9.76 2.04 -1.46
C GLY A 49 11.18 1.81 -1.99
N TYR A 50 12.19 2.11 -1.19
CA TYR A 50 13.58 1.90 -1.55
C TYR A 50 13.86 0.43 -1.88
N ASN A 51 13.42 -0.49 -1.05
CA ASN A 51 13.63 -1.93 -1.25
C ASN A 51 12.81 -2.50 -2.40
N THR A 52 11.68 -1.88 -2.72
CA THR A 52 10.89 -2.24 -3.90
C THR A 52 11.62 -1.85 -5.19
N GLY A 53 12.19 -0.66 -5.25
CA GLY A 53 12.81 -0.13 -6.46
C GLY A 53 14.30 -0.45 -6.64
N VAL A 54 15.01 -0.79 -5.56
CA VAL A 54 16.47 -0.91 -5.59
C VAL A 54 16.99 -2.07 -6.44
N ILE A 55 16.20 -3.13 -6.60
CA ILE A 55 16.61 -4.33 -7.30
C ILE A 55 16.63 -4.16 -8.83
N ASN A 56 15.99 -3.13 -9.34
CA ASN A 56 15.77 -2.93 -10.77
C ASN A 56 17.06 -2.54 -11.53
N ALA A 57 17.68 -1.45 -11.12
CA ALA A 57 18.83 -0.89 -11.84
C ALA A 57 20.07 -1.80 -11.81
N PRO A 58 20.47 -2.42 -10.68
CA PRO A 58 21.71 -3.20 -10.61
C PRO A 58 21.57 -4.66 -11.06
N GLN A 59 20.49 -5.02 -11.75
CA GLN A 59 20.23 -6.41 -12.13
C GLN A 59 21.40 -7.07 -12.84
N LYS A 60 21.96 -6.44 -13.87
CA LYS A 60 23.06 -7.01 -14.67
C LYS A 60 24.33 -7.21 -13.86
N VAL A 61 24.66 -6.24 -13.00
CA VAL A 61 25.85 -6.29 -12.16
C VAL A 61 25.76 -7.42 -11.14
N ILE A 62 24.59 -7.61 -10.55
CA ILE A 62 24.33 -8.67 -9.57
C ILE A 62 24.26 -10.03 -10.27
N GLU A 63 23.68 -10.12 -11.44
CA GLU A 63 23.67 -11.35 -12.25
C GLU A 63 25.08 -11.79 -12.62
N LYS A 64 25.97 -10.85 -12.95
CA LYS A 64 27.39 -11.11 -13.14
C LYS A 64 28.04 -11.70 -11.89
N PHE A 65 27.73 -11.15 -10.71
CA PHE A 65 28.19 -11.70 -9.44
C PHE A 65 27.68 -13.13 -9.21
N TYR A 66 26.44 -13.42 -9.56
CA TYR A 66 25.87 -14.78 -9.47
C TYR A 66 26.64 -15.76 -10.37
N ASN A 67 26.94 -15.36 -11.59
CA ASN A 67 27.73 -16.18 -12.52
C ASN A 67 29.15 -16.42 -12.02
N GLU A 68 29.83 -15.40 -11.53
CA GLU A 68 31.19 -15.51 -10.97
C GLU A 68 31.21 -16.44 -9.74
N THR A 69 30.24 -16.33 -8.86
CA THR A 69 30.11 -17.20 -7.69
C THR A 69 29.82 -18.64 -8.09
N TRP A 70 28.94 -18.86 -9.07
CA TRP A 70 28.62 -20.19 -9.58
C TRP A 70 29.83 -20.85 -10.22
N MET A 71 30.57 -20.10 -11.02
CA MET A 71 31.80 -20.59 -11.66
C MET A 71 32.87 -20.95 -10.63
N SER A 72 33.01 -20.15 -9.60
CA SER A 72 33.95 -20.43 -8.49
C SER A 72 33.61 -21.70 -7.72
N ARG A 73 32.31 -21.99 -7.56
CA ARG A 73 31.83 -23.17 -6.81
C ARG A 73 31.81 -24.45 -7.61
N TYR A 74 31.39 -24.37 -8.87
CA TYR A 74 31.07 -25.54 -9.70
C TYR A 74 31.98 -25.69 -10.92
N GLY A 75 32.85 -24.70 -11.20
CA GLY A 75 33.78 -24.73 -12.32
C GLY A 75 33.14 -24.58 -13.71
N GLU A 76 31.85 -24.32 -13.77
CA GLU A 76 31.08 -24.13 -15.00
C GLU A 76 30.34 -22.78 -14.95
N GLU A 77 30.07 -22.20 -16.13
CA GLU A 77 29.20 -21.03 -16.20
C GLU A 77 27.77 -21.40 -15.83
N ILE A 78 27.08 -20.45 -15.18
CA ILE A 78 25.66 -20.64 -14.83
C ILE A 78 24.82 -20.71 -16.12
N THR A 79 23.87 -21.66 -16.18
CA THR A 79 22.92 -21.75 -17.28
C THR A 79 21.92 -20.57 -17.22
N ASP A 80 21.38 -20.17 -18.36
CA ASP A 80 20.36 -19.12 -18.38
C ASP A 80 19.14 -19.46 -17.52
N ALA A 81 18.70 -20.69 -17.52
CA ALA A 81 17.60 -21.15 -16.70
C ALA A 81 17.88 -21.01 -15.22
N SER A 82 19.09 -21.40 -14.76
CA SER A 82 19.50 -21.29 -13.35
C SER A 82 19.65 -19.83 -12.93
N LEU A 83 20.22 -18.99 -13.78
CA LEU A 83 20.38 -17.57 -13.52
C LEU A 83 19.03 -16.87 -13.40
N THR A 84 18.10 -17.16 -14.32
CA THR A 84 16.75 -16.62 -14.29
C THR A 84 16.01 -17.04 -13.03
N THR A 85 16.14 -18.29 -12.62
CA THR A 85 15.54 -18.81 -11.39
C THR A 85 16.10 -18.09 -10.15
N LEU A 86 17.42 -17.98 -10.02
CA LEU A 86 18.06 -17.32 -8.89
C LEU A 86 17.70 -15.82 -8.84
N TRP A 87 17.71 -15.15 -9.96
CA TRP A 87 17.36 -13.73 -10.01
C TRP A 87 15.89 -13.48 -9.68
N SER A 88 14.99 -14.23 -10.29
CA SER A 88 13.55 -14.13 -10.00
C SER A 88 13.24 -14.45 -8.55
N LEU A 89 13.92 -15.42 -7.97
CA LEU A 89 13.83 -15.72 -6.53
C LEU A 89 14.33 -14.56 -5.68
N SER A 90 15.45 -13.95 -6.04
CA SER A 90 16.00 -12.79 -5.32
C SER A 90 15.04 -11.62 -5.31
N VAL A 91 14.35 -11.38 -6.41
CA VAL A 91 13.33 -10.34 -6.52
C VAL A 91 12.07 -10.70 -5.72
N ALA A 92 11.56 -11.90 -5.89
CA ALA A 92 10.25 -12.31 -5.38
C ALA A 92 10.25 -12.73 -3.91
N ILE A 93 11.38 -13.16 -3.36
CA ILE A 93 11.49 -13.58 -1.95
C ILE A 93 11.17 -12.43 -0.99
N PHE A 94 11.37 -11.21 -1.43
CA PHE A 94 10.96 -10.00 -0.73
C PHE A 94 9.45 -10.02 -0.42
N SER A 95 8.64 -10.45 -1.38
CA SER A 95 7.19 -10.55 -1.22
C SER A 95 6.77 -11.65 -0.24
N VAL A 96 7.50 -12.76 -0.19
CA VAL A 96 7.26 -13.82 0.80
C VAL A 96 7.51 -13.29 2.21
N GLY A 97 8.59 -12.54 2.39
CA GLY A 97 8.86 -11.81 3.64
C GLY A 97 7.72 -10.84 3.98
N GLY A 98 7.25 -10.10 2.99
CA GLY A 98 6.12 -9.19 3.13
C GLY A 98 4.83 -9.87 3.57
N MET A 99 4.50 -11.04 3.02
CA MET A 99 3.34 -11.84 3.45
C MET A 99 3.42 -12.18 4.94
N ILE A 100 4.54 -12.72 5.38
CA ILE A 100 4.75 -13.15 6.76
C ILE A 100 4.74 -11.94 7.69
N GLY A 101 5.45 -10.87 7.33
CA GLY A 101 5.51 -9.64 8.13
C GLY A 101 4.15 -8.97 8.26
N SER A 102 3.42 -8.83 7.18
CA SER A 102 2.08 -8.24 7.17
C SER A 102 1.09 -9.02 8.05
N PHE A 103 1.16 -10.33 8.03
CA PHE A 103 0.32 -11.19 8.87
C PHE A 103 0.68 -11.09 10.37
N SER A 104 1.93 -10.76 10.67
CA SER A 104 2.46 -10.69 12.04
C SER A 104 2.26 -9.34 12.72
N VAL A 105 1.77 -8.32 12.02
CA VAL A 105 1.62 -6.95 12.54
C VAL A 105 0.84 -6.93 13.86
N GLY A 106 -0.31 -7.60 13.91
CA GLY A 106 -1.17 -7.61 15.08
C GLY A 106 -0.51 -8.16 16.35
N LEU A 107 0.39 -9.14 16.21
CA LEU A 107 1.11 -9.73 17.33
C LEU A 107 2.02 -8.72 18.04
N PHE A 108 2.64 -7.83 17.28
CA PHE A 108 3.59 -6.85 17.83
C PHE A 108 2.89 -5.59 18.34
N VAL A 109 1.93 -5.05 17.58
CA VAL A 109 1.31 -3.77 17.94
C VAL A 109 0.43 -3.85 19.17
N ASN A 110 -0.22 -4.99 19.42
CA ASN A 110 -1.09 -5.17 20.57
C ASN A 110 -0.31 -5.38 21.86
N ARG A 111 0.89 -5.94 21.77
CA ARG A 111 1.73 -6.24 22.94
C ARG A 111 2.71 -5.11 23.27
N PHE A 112 3.42 -4.59 22.27
CA PHE A 112 4.52 -3.64 22.46
C PHE A 112 4.13 -2.20 22.16
N GLY A 113 2.99 -1.98 21.50
CA GLY A 113 2.57 -0.67 21.04
C GLY A 113 3.10 -0.36 19.65
N ARG A 114 2.78 0.82 19.15
CA ARG A 114 3.10 1.20 17.77
C ARG A 114 4.53 1.70 17.63
N ARG A 115 4.95 2.61 18.51
CA ARG A 115 6.32 3.15 18.52
C ARG A 115 7.36 2.08 18.78
N ASN A 116 7.17 1.28 19.81
CA ASN A 116 8.13 0.23 20.18
C ASN A 116 8.20 -0.86 19.12
N SER A 117 7.08 -1.19 18.47
CA SER A 117 7.04 -2.14 17.36
C SER A 117 7.85 -1.65 16.17
N MET A 118 7.72 -0.37 15.79
CA MET A 118 8.55 0.23 14.74
C MET A 118 10.03 0.21 15.11
N LEU A 119 10.35 0.53 16.36
CA LEU A 119 11.74 0.50 16.86
C LEU A 119 12.33 -0.91 16.78
N MET A 120 11.58 -1.92 17.21
CA MET A 120 12.02 -3.32 17.17
C MET A 120 12.18 -3.85 15.74
N ALA A 121 11.35 -3.41 14.81
CA ALA A 121 11.43 -3.80 13.40
C ALA A 121 12.77 -3.38 12.76
N ASN A 122 13.41 -2.32 13.23
CA ASN A 122 14.71 -1.89 12.71
C ASN A 122 15.83 -2.92 12.93
N ILE A 123 15.69 -3.84 13.88
CA ILE A 123 16.62 -4.97 14.03
C ILE A 123 16.66 -5.79 12.75
N LEU A 124 15.52 -6.05 12.14
CA LEU A 124 15.44 -6.76 10.86
C LEU A 124 16.12 -5.98 9.73
N ALA A 125 15.95 -4.65 9.71
CA ALA A 125 16.62 -3.80 8.72
C ALA A 125 18.15 -3.86 8.86
N PHE A 126 18.69 -3.83 10.07
CA PHE A 126 20.13 -3.96 10.30
C PHE A 126 20.66 -5.32 9.88
N VAL A 127 19.95 -6.40 10.25
CA VAL A 127 20.36 -7.77 9.86
C VAL A 127 20.34 -7.91 8.35
N ALA A 128 19.30 -7.43 7.68
CA ALA A 128 19.21 -7.47 6.23
C ALA A 128 20.33 -6.65 5.56
N ALA A 129 20.66 -5.48 6.09
CA ALA A 129 21.75 -4.65 5.60
C ALA A 129 23.11 -5.39 5.67
N ILE A 130 23.37 -6.09 6.77
CA ILE A 130 24.58 -6.91 6.94
C ILE A 130 24.60 -8.03 5.90
N PHE A 131 23.51 -8.79 5.75
CA PHE A 131 23.46 -9.90 4.79
C PHE A 131 23.66 -9.42 3.36
N MET A 132 22.99 -8.37 2.94
CA MET A 132 23.09 -7.87 1.58
C MET A 132 24.41 -7.13 1.32
N GLY A 133 24.86 -6.32 2.28
CA GLY A 133 26.07 -5.51 2.14
C GLY A 133 27.36 -6.33 2.10
N PHE A 134 27.41 -7.46 2.79
CA PHE A 134 28.56 -8.33 2.86
C PHE A 134 28.45 -9.57 1.96
N SER A 135 27.40 -9.71 1.18
CA SER A 135 27.18 -10.86 0.31
C SER A 135 28.30 -11.05 -0.74
N LYS A 136 28.78 -9.96 -1.31
CA LYS A 136 29.88 -10.00 -2.29
C LYS A 136 31.20 -10.42 -1.65
N MET A 137 31.52 -9.87 -0.48
CA MET A 137 32.73 -10.20 0.27
C MET A 137 32.76 -11.66 0.71
N ALA A 138 31.62 -12.22 1.02
CA ALA A 138 31.44 -13.60 1.44
C ALA A 138 31.28 -14.59 0.26
N TYR A 139 31.31 -14.13 -0.97
CA TYR A 139 31.06 -14.93 -2.18
C TYR A 139 29.79 -15.79 -2.09
N SER A 140 28.70 -15.19 -1.57
CA SER A 140 27.46 -15.90 -1.29
C SER A 140 26.26 -15.15 -1.86
N PHE A 141 25.62 -15.72 -2.87
CA PHE A 141 24.33 -15.21 -3.36
C PHE A 141 23.18 -15.60 -2.41
N GLU A 142 23.36 -16.65 -1.61
CA GLU A 142 22.39 -17.05 -0.59
C GLU A 142 22.22 -15.96 0.48
N MET A 143 23.31 -15.29 0.87
CA MET A 143 23.23 -14.14 1.78
C MET A 143 22.39 -13.01 1.22
N LEU A 144 22.50 -12.73 -0.08
CA LEU A 144 21.68 -11.71 -0.73
C LEU A 144 20.20 -12.09 -0.69
N ILE A 145 19.86 -13.33 -1.03
CA ILE A 145 18.50 -13.84 -1.04
C ILE A 145 17.90 -13.82 0.37
N ILE A 146 18.63 -14.26 1.37
CA ILE A 146 18.21 -14.22 2.78
C ILE A 146 18.01 -12.78 3.23
N GLY A 147 18.92 -11.88 2.86
CA GLY A 147 18.79 -10.45 3.15
C GLY A 147 17.53 -9.84 2.52
N ARG A 148 17.20 -10.21 1.30
CA ARG A 148 15.96 -9.79 0.63
C ARG A 148 14.73 -10.31 1.36
N PHE A 149 14.75 -11.54 1.83
CA PHE A 149 13.66 -12.10 2.65
C PHE A 149 13.49 -11.33 3.96
N ILE A 150 14.56 -11.07 4.67
CA ILE A 150 14.53 -10.37 5.97
C ILE A 150 14.04 -8.93 5.79
N ILE A 151 14.48 -8.23 4.76
CA ILE A 151 13.98 -6.88 4.51
C ILE A 151 12.52 -6.90 4.06
N GLY A 152 12.07 -7.98 3.43
CA GLY A 152 10.66 -8.22 3.14
C GLY A 152 9.82 -8.32 4.41
N LEU A 153 10.29 -9.06 5.42
CA LEU A 153 9.66 -9.11 6.75
C LEU A 153 9.53 -7.71 7.36
N TYR A 154 10.62 -6.95 7.32
CA TYR A 154 10.63 -5.57 7.80
C TYR A 154 9.58 -4.72 7.08
N CYS A 155 9.54 -4.77 5.77
CA CYS A 155 8.59 -3.99 4.96
C CYS A 155 7.14 -4.40 5.20
N GLY A 156 6.88 -5.69 5.33
CA GLY A 156 5.55 -6.19 5.68
C GLY A 156 5.06 -5.68 7.03
N LEU A 157 5.91 -5.70 8.04
CA LEU A 157 5.62 -5.15 9.35
C LEU A 157 5.41 -3.63 9.30
N THR A 158 6.29 -2.93 8.63
CA THR A 158 6.27 -1.47 8.53
C THR A 158 5.04 -0.96 7.78
N THR A 159 4.57 -1.67 6.77
CA THR A 159 3.34 -1.36 6.04
C THR A 159 2.12 -1.34 6.97
N GLY A 160 2.13 -2.13 8.03
CA GLY A 160 1.11 -2.10 9.07
C GLY A 160 1.37 -1.05 10.15
N PHE A 161 2.62 -0.94 10.62
CA PHE A 161 2.96 -0.09 11.76
C PHE A 161 2.86 1.41 11.45
N VAL A 162 3.37 1.84 10.30
CA VAL A 162 3.46 3.26 9.96
C VAL A 162 2.08 3.90 9.76
N PRO A 163 1.18 3.35 8.92
CA PRO A 163 -0.16 3.93 8.80
C PRO A 163 -0.93 3.93 10.11
N MET A 164 -0.80 2.88 10.90
CA MET A 164 -1.46 2.76 12.21
C MET A 164 -0.98 3.84 13.18
N TYR A 165 0.33 4.00 13.32
CA TYR A 165 0.90 5.02 14.20
C TYR A 165 0.52 6.43 13.76
N VAL A 166 0.67 6.74 12.48
CA VAL A 166 0.33 8.05 11.92
C VAL A 166 -1.16 8.36 12.10
N GLY A 167 -2.02 7.40 11.81
CA GLY A 167 -3.47 7.56 11.99
C GLY A 167 -3.88 7.79 13.45
N GLU A 168 -3.20 7.17 14.39
CA GLU A 168 -3.50 7.28 15.81
C GLU A 168 -2.94 8.54 16.47
N VAL A 169 -1.80 9.06 16.02
CA VAL A 169 -1.23 10.29 16.56
C VAL A 169 -1.81 11.54 15.90
N ALA A 170 -2.34 11.44 14.69
CA ALA A 170 -2.91 12.55 13.94
C ALA A 170 -4.26 13.00 14.52
N PRO A 171 -4.55 14.30 14.53
CA PRO A 171 -5.90 14.78 14.80
C PRO A 171 -6.83 14.34 13.66
N THR A 172 -8.12 14.16 13.98
CA THR A 172 -9.13 13.68 13.03
C THR A 172 -9.19 14.51 11.74
N SER A 173 -8.99 15.83 11.84
CA SER A 173 -8.99 16.73 10.70
C SER A 173 -7.81 16.55 9.75
N LEU A 174 -6.67 16.08 10.24
CA LEU A 174 -5.43 15.88 9.47
C LEU A 174 -5.15 14.41 9.12
N ARG A 175 -5.97 13.48 9.62
CA ARG A 175 -5.74 12.05 9.48
C ARG A 175 -5.63 11.61 8.01
N GLY A 176 -6.51 12.11 7.15
CA GLY A 176 -6.47 11.82 5.72
C GLY A 176 -5.19 12.31 5.05
N ALA A 177 -4.82 13.57 5.28
CA ALA A 177 -3.62 14.18 4.71
C ALA A 177 -2.33 13.49 5.21
N LEU A 178 -2.23 13.23 6.50
CA LEU A 178 -1.05 12.57 7.09
C LEU A 178 -0.97 11.09 6.70
N GLY A 179 -2.10 10.41 6.56
CA GLY A 179 -2.15 9.02 6.09
C GLY A 179 -1.63 8.85 4.67
N THR A 180 -1.80 9.85 3.82
CA THR A 180 -1.28 9.83 2.45
C THR A 180 0.24 10.00 2.38
N LEU A 181 0.87 10.49 3.44
CA LEU A 181 2.34 10.58 3.53
C LEU A 181 3.01 9.20 3.49
N HIS A 182 2.33 8.15 3.92
CA HIS A 182 2.83 6.79 3.78
C HIS A 182 3.05 6.43 2.29
N GLN A 183 2.05 6.64 1.45
CA GLN A 183 2.17 6.37 0.01
C GLN A 183 3.21 7.28 -0.65
N LEU A 184 3.24 8.55 -0.29
CA LEU A 184 4.25 9.47 -0.80
C LEU A 184 5.66 9.04 -0.37
N GLY A 185 5.84 8.58 0.86
CA GLY A 185 7.10 8.01 1.33
C GLY A 185 7.54 6.82 0.52
N VAL A 186 6.63 5.91 0.18
CA VAL A 186 6.90 4.73 -0.65
C VAL A 186 7.38 5.15 -2.05
N VAL A 187 6.68 6.03 -2.73
CA VAL A 187 7.04 6.43 -4.10
C VAL A 187 8.33 7.26 -4.15
N VAL A 188 8.59 8.08 -3.16
CA VAL A 188 9.87 8.80 -3.01
C VAL A 188 11.01 7.81 -2.76
N GLY A 189 10.79 6.78 -1.96
CA GLY A 189 11.75 5.71 -1.74
C GLY A 189 12.12 4.97 -3.03
N ILE A 190 11.14 4.65 -3.85
CA ILE A 190 11.37 4.06 -5.18
C ILE A 190 12.25 4.98 -6.05
N LEU A 191 11.94 6.27 -6.09
CA LEU A 191 12.69 7.24 -6.87
C LEU A 191 14.14 7.37 -6.37
N ILE A 192 14.36 7.43 -5.06
CA ILE A 192 15.70 7.47 -4.46
C ILE A 192 16.49 6.23 -4.83
N ALA A 193 15.86 5.04 -4.77
CA ALA A 193 16.50 3.80 -5.16
C ALA A 193 16.94 3.81 -6.63
N GLN A 194 16.12 4.34 -7.50
CA GLN A 194 16.44 4.46 -8.93
C GLN A 194 17.59 5.43 -9.19
N ILE A 195 17.62 6.57 -8.49
CA ILE A 195 18.71 7.55 -8.61
C ILE A 195 20.02 6.96 -8.07
N PHE A 196 20.00 6.32 -6.90
CA PHE A 196 21.20 5.72 -6.33
C PHE A 196 21.69 4.51 -7.13
N GLY A 197 20.81 3.87 -7.88
CA GLY A 197 21.15 2.77 -8.79
C GLY A 197 21.85 3.20 -10.08
N LEU A 198 22.07 4.49 -10.30
CA LEU A 198 22.87 4.97 -11.44
C LEU A 198 24.30 4.46 -11.33
N GLU A 199 24.88 4.06 -12.46
CA GLU A 199 26.27 3.55 -12.53
C GLU A 199 27.30 4.49 -11.91
N PRO A 200 27.26 5.83 -12.17
CA PRO A 200 28.22 6.75 -11.55
C PRO A 200 28.07 6.89 -10.03
N ILE A 201 26.91 6.53 -9.46
CA ILE A 201 26.64 6.67 -8.03
C ILE A 201 26.95 5.36 -7.29
N MET A 202 26.07 4.36 -7.36
CA MET A 202 26.24 3.09 -6.66
C MET A 202 25.83 1.86 -7.48
N GLY A 203 25.37 2.05 -8.70
CA GLY A 203 24.93 0.97 -9.59
C GLY A 203 26.07 0.30 -10.37
N ASN A 204 27.27 0.24 -9.83
CA ASN A 204 28.46 -0.34 -10.47
C ASN A 204 28.93 -1.61 -9.73
N ASP A 205 29.92 -2.29 -10.31
CA ASP A 205 30.42 -3.57 -9.80
C ASP A 205 31.03 -3.48 -8.39
N SER A 206 31.59 -2.32 -8.02
CA SER A 206 32.22 -2.14 -6.71
C SER A 206 31.26 -1.68 -5.61
N LEU A 207 30.19 -0.95 -5.95
CA LEU A 207 29.32 -0.27 -4.99
C LEU A 207 27.91 -0.87 -4.88
N TRP A 208 27.54 -1.87 -5.67
CA TRP A 208 26.20 -2.44 -5.58
C TRP A 208 25.90 -3.08 -4.21
N PRO A 209 26.85 -3.67 -3.49
CA PRO A 209 26.57 -4.14 -2.12
C PRO A 209 26.20 -3.00 -1.18
N LEU A 210 26.85 -1.83 -1.33
CA LEU A 210 26.50 -0.65 -0.56
C LEU A 210 25.12 -0.10 -0.96
N LEU A 211 24.75 -0.16 -2.23
CA LEU A 211 23.43 0.21 -2.71
C LEU A 211 22.33 -0.56 -1.98
N LEU A 212 22.44 -1.87 -1.90
CA LEU A 212 21.50 -2.72 -1.17
C LEU A 212 21.60 -2.55 0.35
N GLY A 213 22.80 -2.30 0.86
CA GLY A 213 23.07 -2.14 2.30
C GLY A 213 22.74 -0.77 2.86
N CYS A 214 22.49 0.26 2.03
CA CYS A 214 22.16 1.62 2.47
C CYS A 214 20.93 1.71 3.37
N ILE A 215 20.13 0.69 3.44
CA ILE A 215 18.94 0.60 4.30
C ILE A 215 19.28 0.77 5.80
N PHE A 216 20.53 0.59 6.19
CA PHE A 216 20.91 0.83 7.58
C PHE A 216 20.82 2.30 7.98
N VAL A 217 20.95 3.26 7.06
CA VAL A 217 20.93 4.70 7.35
C VAL A 217 19.55 5.17 7.85
N PRO A 218 18.42 4.92 7.14
CA PRO A 218 17.11 5.24 7.69
C PRO A 218 16.80 4.48 8.98
N ALA A 219 17.23 3.23 9.09
CA ALA A 219 17.05 2.44 10.30
C ALA A 219 17.81 3.04 11.49
N LEU A 220 19.02 3.53 11.28
CA LEU A 220 19.80 4.20 12.31
C LEU A 220 19.15 5.52 12.75
N ILE A 221 18.65 6.31 11.80
CA ILE A 221 17.94 7.55 12.08
C ILE A 221 16.68 7.28 12.90
N GLN A 222 15.89 6.27 12.53
CA GLN A 222 14.70 5.86 13.30
C GLN A 222 15.06 5.39 14.70
N CYS A 223 16.09 4.58 14.87
CA CYS A 223 16.55 4.13 16.19
C CYS A 223 16.99 5.27 17.09
N ALA A 224 17.55 6.33 16.51
CA ALA A 224 17.95 7.52 17.25
C ALA A 224 16.78 8.43 17.61
N ALA A 225 15.78 8.54 16.71
CA ALA A 225 14.69 9.53 16.81
C ALA A 225 13.40 8.97 17.43
N LEU A 226 13.06 7.70 17.21
CA LEU A 226 11.81 7.10 17.73
C LEU A 226 11.69 7.13 19.25
N PRO A 227 12.74 6.93 20.06
CA PRO A 227 12.63 7.03 21.51
C PRO A 227 12.17 8.41 21.99
N PHE A 228 12.41 9.46 21.22
CA PHE A 228 11.95 10.82 21.53
C PHE A 228 10.54 11.12 21.01
N CYS A 229 9.99 10.24 20.18
CA CYS A 229 8.63 10.34 19.69
C CYS A 229 7.66 9.77 20.72
N PRO A 230 6.43 10.33 20.85
CA PRO A 230 5.45 9.79 21.79
C PRO A 230 4.87 8.48 21.28
N GLU A 231 4.45 7.61 22.21
CA GLU A 231 3.64 6.44 21.91
C GLU A 231 2.23 6.88 21.48
N SER A 232 1.53 6.02 20.75
CA SER A 232 0.14 6.28 20.38
C SER A 232 -0.74 6.49 21.62
N PRO A 233 -1.45 7.64 21.71
CA PRO A 233 -2.34 7.88 22.83
C PRO A 233 -3.51 6.89 22.87
N ARG A 234 -3.98 6.41 21.72
CA ARG A 234 -5.04 5.39 21.66
C ARG A 234 -4.60 4.06 22.22
N PHE A 235 -3.38 3.64 21.93
CA PHE A 235 -2.80 2.42 22.51
C PHE A 235 -2.69 2.53 24.02
N LEU A 236 -2.22 3.67 24.53
CA LEU A 236 -2.07 3.90 25.97
C LEU A 236 -3.41 3.87 26.69
N LEU A 237 -4.45 4.47 26.10
CA LEU A 237 -5.77 4.51 26.70
C LEU A 237 -6.52 3.18 26.59
N ILE A 238 -6.57 2.59 25.40
CA ILE A 238 -7.43 1.45 25.09
C ILE A 238 -6.78 0.14 25.53
N ASN A 239 -5.52 -0.08 25.18
CA ASN A 239 -4.83 -1.36 25.40
C ASN A 239 -4.13 -1.44 26.75
N ARG A 240 -3.62 -0.31 27.27
CA ARG A 240 -2.87 -0.24 28.54
C ARG A 240 -3.65 0.34 29.70
N ASN A 241 -4.83 0.94 29.46
CA ASN A 241 -5.63 1.65 30.45
C ASN A 241 -4.87 2.73 31.23
N GLU A 242 -3.87 3.33 30.60
CA GLU A 242 -3.05 4.40 31.18
C GLU A 242 -3.58 5.77 30.72
N GLU A 243 -4.73 6.18 31.27
CA GLU A 243 -5.42 7.43 30.88
C GLU A 243 -4.55 8.67 31.09
N ASP A 244 -3.81 8.74 32.21
CA ASP A 244 -2.98 9.89 32.55
C ASP A 244 -1.82 10.06 31.54
N LYS A 245 -1.17 8.98 31.14
CA LYS A 245 -0.14 9.01 30.11
C LYS A 245 -0.70 9.37 28.74
N ALA A 246 -1.85 8.81 28.37
CA ALA A 246 -2.55 9.15 27.14
C ALA A 246 -2.90 10.63 27.07
N LYS A 247 -3.40 11.19 28.16
CA LYS A 247 -3.71 12.60 28.29
C LYS A 247 -2.47 13.48 28.20
N SER A 248 -1.37 13.10 28.84
CA SER A 248 -0.09 13.81 28.75
C SER A 248 0.45 13.81 27.31
N VAL A 249 0.42 12.71 26.61
CA VAL A 249 0.85 12.58 25.20
C VAL A 249 -0.03 13.43 24.30
N LEU A 250 -1.35 13.40 24.48
CA LEU A 250 -2.29 14.24 23.71
C LEU A 250 -2.02 15.72 23.88
N LYS A 251 -1.77 16.18 25.11
CA LYS A 251 -1.41 17.58 25.38
C LYS A 251 -0.16 18.01 24.61
N LYS A 252 0.84 17.15 24.58
CA LYS A 252 2.08 17.42 23.84
C LYS A 252 1.87 17.43 22.32
N LEU A 253 1.12 16.47 21.79
CA LEU A 253 0.86 16.36 20.35
C LEU A 253 -0.04 17.47 19.82
N ARG A 254 -1.03 17.90 20.61
CA ARG A 254 -1.96 18.95 20.20
C ARG A 254 -1.48 20.37 20.52
N GLY A 255 -0.51 20.50 21.43
CA GLY A 255 0.00 21.79 21.87
C GLY A 255 -1.00 22.60 22.69
N THR A 256 -2.04 21.97 23.23
CA THR A 256 -3.07 22.58 24.08
C THR A 256 -3.21 21.82 25.38
N THR A 257 -3.70 22.49 26.42
CA THR A 257 -3.97 21.88 27.73
C THR A 257 -5.34 21.21 27.79
N ASP A 258 -6.26 21.59 26.90
CA ASP A 258 -7.61 21.02 26.83
C ASP A 258 -7.68 19.97 25.72
N VAL A 259 -7.64 18.70 26.12
CA VAL A 259 -7.76 17.54 25.24
C VAL A 259 -9.00 16.70 25.54
N THR A 260 -9.99 17.29 26.21
CA THR A 260 -11.20 16.60 26.64
C THR A 260 -11.98 16.02 25.47
N THR A 261 -12.09 16.75 24.37
CA THR A 261 -12.79 16.30 23.16
C THR A 261 -12.11 15.06 22.55
N ASP A 262 -10.80 15.12 22.36
CA ASP A 262 -10.02 13.99 21.81
C ASP A 262 -10.09 12.77 22.73
N LEU A 263 -10.02 12.99 24.04
CA LEU A 263 -10.11 11.92 25.03
C LEU A 263 -11.49 11.24 25.02
N GLN A 264 -12.57 12.03 24.87
CA GLN A 264 -13.93 11.50 24.79
C GLN A 264 -14.15 10.71 23.48
N GLU A 265 -13.64 11.20 22.36
CA GLU A 265 -13.69 10.47 21.09
C GLU A 265 -13.01 9.10 21.20
N MET A 266 -11.84 9.04 21.84
CA MET A 266 -11.11 7.79 22.06
C MET A 266 -11.85 6.84 22.99
N LYS A 267 -12.47 7.35 24.03
CA LYS A 267 -13.31 6.55 24.95
C LYS A 267 -14.54 6.00 24.25
N GLU A 268 -15.19 6.79 23.42
CA GLU A 268 -16.36 6.35 22.64
C GLU A 268 -15.97 5.26 21.62
N GLU A 269 -14.85 5.44 20.92
CA GLU A 269 -14.28 4.44 20.00
C GLU A 269 -13.97 3.13 20.74
N SER A 270 -13.39 3.21 21.93
CA SER A 270 -13.14 2.04 22.79
C SER A 270 -14.44 1.31 23.15
N ARG A 271 -15.49 2.05 23.51
CA ARG A 271 -16.81 1.46 23.81
C ARG A 271 -17.43 0.76 22.60
N GLN A 272 -17.32 1.38 21.42
CA GLN A 272 -17.82 0.79 20.17
C GLN A 272 -17.05 -0.48 19.81
N MET A 273 -15.74 -0.50 19.98
CA MET A 273 -14.92 -1.70 19.77
C MET A 273 -15.30 -2.85 20.71
N MET A 274 -15.68 -2.54 21.95
CA MET A 274 -16.14 -3.56 22.91
C MET A 274 -17.55 -4.09 22.58
N ARG A 275 -18.41 -3.26 21.99
CA ARG A 275 -19.76 -3.65 21.58
C ARG A 275 -19.79 -4.48 20.30
N GLU A 276 -18.87 -4.21 19.37
CA GLU A 276 -18.79 -4.96 18.13
C GLU A 276 -18.09 -6.30 18.36
N LYS A 277 -18.72 -7.35 17.87
CA LYS A 277 -18.20 -8.71 17.94
C LYS A 277 -16.98 -8.81 17.00
N LYS A 278 -15.85 -9.26 17.51
CA LYS A 278 -14.68 -9.57 16.70
C LYS A 278 -15.01 -10.70 15.73
N VAL A 279 -14.78 -10.46 14.45
CA VAL A 279 -14.99 -11.42 13.38
C VAL A 279 -13.64 -12.04 13.01
N THR A 280 -13.57 -13.37 13.00
CA THR A 280 -12.37 -14.09 12.57
C THR A 280 -12.29 -14.15 11.06
N ILE A 281 -11.11 -14.43 10.51
CA ILE A 281 -10.90 -14.60 9.06
C ILE A 281 -11.82 -15.68 8.50
N LEU A 282 -12.01 -16.78 9.25
CA LEU A 282 -12.88 -17.88 8.84
C LEU A 282 -14.34 -17.47 8.73
N GLU A 283 -14.81 -16.63 9.67
CA GLU A 283 -16.17 -16.11 9.67
C GLU A 283 -16.44 -15.17 8.49
N LEU A 284 -15.43 -14.42 8.00
CA LEU A 284 -15.56 -13.60 6.80
C LEU A 284 -15.97 -14.42 5.57
N PHE A 285 -15.45 -15.63 5.44
CA PHE A 285 -15.75 -16.51 4.33
C PHE A 285 -17.01 -17.35 4.53
N ARG A 286 -17.35 -17.66 5.78
CA ARG A 286 -18.52 -18.49 6.09
C ARG A 286 -19.82 -17.68 6.17
N SER A 287 -19.75 -16.44 6.67
CA SER A 287 -20.95 -15.60 6.82
C SER A 287 -21.42 -15.11 5.45
N PRO A 288 -22.71 -15.30 5.08
CA PRO A 288 -23.26 -14.74 3.85
C PRO A 288 -23.19 -13.22 3.79
N LEU A 289 -23.16 -12.55 4.95
CA LEU A 289 -23.10 -11.10 5.06
C LEU A 289 -21.76 -10.53 4.57
N TYR A 290 -20.64 -11.24 4.81
CA TYR A 290 -19.29 -10.77 4.50
C TYR A 290 -18.69 -11.37 3.23
N ARG A 291 -19.31 -12.38 2.64
CA ARG A 291 -18.79 -13.06 1.43
C ARG A 291 -18.58 -12.13 0.25
N GLN A 292 -19.58 -11.32 -0.07
CA GLN A 292 -19.50 -10.40 -1.21
C GLN A 292 -18.50 -9.28 -0.96
N PRO A 293 -18.51 -8.56 0.19
CA PRO A 293 -17.49 -7.57 0.48
C PRO A 293 -16.06 -8.11 0.48
N ILE A 294 -15.82 -9.28 1.07
CA ILE A 294 -14.45 -9.85 1.10
C ILE A 294 -13.98 -10.28 -0.29
N PHE A 295 -14.88 -10.80 -1.11
CA PHE A 295 -14.57 -11.14 -2.48
C PHE A 295 -14.18 -9.90 -3.29
N ILE A 296 -14.93 -8.80 -3.14
CA ILE A 296 -14.61 -7.52 -3.76
C ILE A 296 -13.25 -7.02 -3.29
N ALA A 297 -12.97 -7.07 -1.99
CA ALA A 297 -11.69 -6.65 -1.42
C ALA A 297 -10.52 -7.46 -2.00
N ILE A 298 -10.64 -8.78 -2.09
CA ILE A 298 -9.62 -9.65 -2.67
C ILE A 298 -9.38 -9.30 -4.14
N VAL A 299 -10.45 -9.18 -4.94
CA VAL A 299 -10.32 -8.88 -6.37
C VAL A 299 -9.70 -7.51 -6.60
N LEU A 300 -10.03 -6.51 -5.78
CA LEU A 300 -9.41 -5.18 -5.88
C LEU A 300 -7.90 -5.23 -5.56
N GLN A 301 -7.48 -6.01 -4.58
CA GLN A 301 -6.07 -6.19 -4.29
C GLN A 301 -5.35 -6.94 -5.42
N LEU A 302 -5.99 -7.94 -6.00
CA LEU A 302 -5.48 -8.61 -7.19
C LEU A 302 -5.38 -7.65 -8.38
N SER A 303 -6.35 -6.76 -8.56
CA SER A 303 -6.34 -5.76 -9.63
C SER A 303 -5.17 -4.80 -9.51
N GLN A 304 -4.77 -4.46 -8.29
CA GLN A 304 -3.59 -3.62 -8.06
C GLN A 304 -2.30 -4.32 -8.50
N GLN A 305 -2.11 -5.56 -8.11
CA GLN A 305 -0.84 -6.26 -8.29
C GLN A 305 -0.74 -6.99 -9.63
N LEU A 306 -1.82 -7.64 -10.07
CA LEU A 306 -1.86 -8.35 -11.34
C LEU A 306 -2.05 -7.40 -12.53
N SER A 307 -2.18 -6.11 -12.31
CA SER A 307 -2.13 -5.10 -13.38
C SER A 307 -0.79 -5.07 -14.12
N GLY A 308 0.25 -5.57 -13.50
CA GLY A 308 1.61 -5.58 -14.04
C GLY A 308 2.50 -4.45 -13.52
N ILE A 309 2.04 -3.67 -12.55
CA ILE A 309 2.82 -2.55 -12.02
C ILE A 309 4.14 -2.99 -11.39
N ASN A 310 4.16 -4.16 -10.73
CA ASN A 310 5.40 -4.67 -10.15
C ASN A 310 6.38 -5.19 -11.21
N ALA A 311 5.89 -5.62 -12.36
CA ALA A 311 6.75 -5.89 -13.51
C ALA A 311 7.53 -4.62 -13.90
N VAL A 312 6.86 -3.48 -13.90
CA VAL A 312 7.51 -2.19 -14.16
C VAL A 312 8.48 -1.82 -13.04
N PHE A 313 8.08 -1.88 -11.78
CA PHE A 313 8.95 -1.47 -10.67
C PHE A 313 10.18 -2.36 -10.51
N TYR A 314 10.06 -3.65 -10.78
CA TYR A 314 11.18 -4.60 -10.62
C TYR A 314 12.03 -4.73 -11.89
N TYR A 315 11.45 -4.54 -13.06
CA TYR A 315 12.08 -4.89 -14.33
C TYR A 315 12.03 -3.79 -15.39
N SER A 316 11.68 -2.54 -15.04
CA SER A 316 11.54 -1.47 -16.05
C SER A 316 12.82 -1.23 -16.83
N THR A 317 14.00 -1.28 -16.20
CA THR A 317 15.28 -1.14 -16.89
C THR A 317 15.48 -2.24 -17.93
N MET A 318 15.19 -3.49 -17.58
CA MET A 318 15.23 -4.62 -18.51
C MET A 318 14.22 -4.45 -19.65
N ILE A 319 13.00 -4.01 -19.34
CA ILE A 319 11.95 -3.75 -20.34
C ILE A 319 12.40 -2.67 -21.34
N PHE A 320 12.98 -1.57 -20.86
CA PHE A 320 13.50 -0.51 -21.72
C PHE A 320 14.70 -0.95 -22.56
N GLU A 321 15.56 -1.83 -22.03
CA GLU A 321 16.65 -2.44 -22.81
C GLU A 321 16.11 -3.30 -23.96
N LYS A 322 15.08 -4.12 -23.69
CA LYS A 322 14.40 -4.92 -24.70
C LYS A 322 13.73 -4.05 -25.77
N ALA A 323 13.26 -2.87 -25.38
CA ALA A 323 12.68 -1.88 -26.28
C ALA A 323 13.72 -1.00 -27.01
N GLN A 324 15.01 -1.30 -26.86
CA GLN A 324 16.13 -0.59 -27.50
C GLN A 324 16.20 0.91 -27.14
N VAL A 325 15.84 1.26 -25.91
CA VAL A 325 16.01 2.61 -25.38
C VAL A 325 17.51 2.86 -25.12
N GLU A 326 18.04 4.00 -25.58
CA GLU A 326 19.48 4.31 -25.48
C GLU A 326 19.98 4.38 -24.05
N GLN A 327 19.19 4.96 -23.14
CA GLN A 327 19.53 5.11 -21.72
C GLN A 327 18.43 4.51 -20.85
N PRO A 328 18.37 3.19 -20.71
CA PRO A 328 17.24 2.55 -20.01
C PRO A 328 17.13 2.93 -18.52
N ILE A 329 18.24 3.17 -17.85
CA ILE A 329 18.24 3.57 -16.44
C ILE A 329 17.61 4.96 -16.27
N TYR A 330 17.91 5.91 -17.16
CA TYR A 330 17.31 7.25 -17.11
C TYR A 330 15.81 7.22 -17.43
N ALA A 331 15.36 6.36 -18.33
CA ALA A 331 13.94 6.14 -18.58
C ALA A 331 13.23 5.57 -17.35
N THR A 332 13.86 4.66 -16.62
CA THR A 332 13.37 4.14 -15.35
C THR A 332 13.22 5.26 -14.30
N ILE A 333 14.18 6.15 -14.20
CA ILE A 333 14.10 7.33 -13.31
C ILE A 333 12.95 8.25 -13.73
N GLY A 334 12.76 8.47 -15.01
CA GLY A 334 11.63 9.22 -15.55
C GLY A 334 10.29 8.61 -15.13
N ALA A 335 10.15 7.28 -15.19
CA ALA A 335 8.98 6.58 -14.70
C ALA A 335 8.77 6.80 -13.20
N GLY A 336 9.83 6.80 -12.40
CA GLY A 336 9.78 7.11 -10.97
C GLY A 336 9.33 8.55 -10.68
N ILE A 337 9.77 9.51 -11.47
CA ILE A 337 9.33 10.91 -11.36
C ILE A 337 7.83 11.03 -11.68
N VAL A 338 7.38 10.39 -12.73
CA VAL A 338 5.96 10.35 -13.13
C VAL A 338 5.13 9.71 -12.01
N ASN A 339 5.61 8.61 -11.44
CA ASN A 339 4.98 7.93 -10.32
C ASN A 339 4.77 8.87 -9.13
N THR A 340 5.78 9.60 -8.74
CA THR A 340 5.73 10.56 -7.62
C THR A 340 4.78 11.72 -7.93
N ALA A 341 4.86 12.31 -9.12
CA ALA A 341 4.01 13.42 -9.53
C ALA A 341 2.52 13.04 -9.54
N PHE A 342 2.19 11.89 -10.10
CA PHE A 342 0.79 11.44 -10.15
C PHE A 342 0.28 10.90 -8.83
N THR A 343 1.13 10.46 -7.92
CA THR A 343 0.74 10.20 -6.53
C THR A 343 0.26 11.49 -5.85
N VAL A 344 1.00 12.57 -6.03
CA VAL A 344 0.59 13.90 -5.51
C VAL A 344 -0.74 14.34 -6.13
N VAL A 345 -0.91 14.19 -7.44
CA VAL A 345 -2.18 14.50 -8.12
C VAL A 345 -3.33 13.67 -7.56
N SER A 346 -3.11 12.39 -7.33
CA SER A 346 -4.11 11.47 -6.76
C SER A 346 -4.63 11.94 -5.40
N LEU A 347 -3.78 12.52 -4.55
CA LEU A 347 -4.17 13.05 -3.25
C LEU A 347 -5.29 14.10 -3.36
N PHE A 348 -5.24 14.92 -4.39
CA PHE A 348 -6.24 15.98 -4.61
C PHE A 348 -7.50 15.49 -5.32
N VAL A 349 -7.40 14.46 -6.15
CA VAL A 349 -8.48 14.00 -7.03
C VAL A 349 -9.40 12.97 -6.34
N VAL A 350 -8.87 12.16 -5.42
CA VAL A 350 -9.61 11.08 -4.75
C VAL A 350 -10.87 11.60 -4.04
N GLU A 351 -10.78 12.74 -3.37
CA GLU A 351 -11.92 13.31 -2.65
C GLU A 351 -12.98 13.89 -3.58
N ARG A 352 -12.62 14.27 -4.82
CA ARG A 352 -13.52 14.92 -5.76
C ARG A 352 -14.25 13.93 -6.67
N ALA A 353 -13.54 12.95 -7.21
CA ALA A 353 -14.05 12.07 -8.27
C ALA A 353 -14.70 10.78 -7.77
N GLY A 354 -14.43 10.39 -6.52
CA GLY A 354 -14.90 9.12 -5.95
C GLY A 354 -13.99 7.95 -6.25
N ARG A 355 -14.22 6.82 -5.57
CA ARG A 355 -13.31 5.67 -5.58
C ARG A 355 -13.52 4.79 -6.81
N ARG A 356 -14.76 4.44 -7.09
CA ARG A 356 -15.10 3.56 -8.22
C ARG A 356 -14.71 4.19 -9.56
N THR A 357 -15.03 5.46 -9.76
CA THR A 357 -14.73 6.20 -11.00
C THR A 357 -13.21 6.27 -11.24
N LEU A 358 -12.42 6.61 -10.23
CA LEU A 358 -10.96 6.68 -10.36
C LEU A 358 -10.34 5.32 -10.62
N HIS A 359 -10.83 4.27 -9.99
CA HIS A 359 -10.35 2.91 -10.23
C HIS A 359 -10.63 2.46 -11.67
N LEU A 360 -11.82 2.75 -12.19
CA LEU A 360 -12.17 2.47 -13.58
C LEU A 360 -11.30 3.24 -14.57
N ILE A 361 -11.07 4.53 -14.34
CA ILE A 361 -10.19 5.35 -15.18
C ILE A 361 -8.77 4.80 -15.15
N GLY A 362 -8.26 4.46 -13.99
CA GLY A 362 -6.92 3.89 -13.83
C GLY A 362 -6.76 2.57 -14.56
N LEU A 363 -7.68 1.63 -14.38
CA LEU A 363 -7.63 0.32 -15.05
C LEU A 363 -7.76 0.46 -16.57
N GLY A 364 -8.67 1.29 -17.05
CA GLY A 364 -8.86 1.54 -18.47
C GLY A 364 -7.64 2.19 -19.12
N GLY A 365 -7.06 3.19 -18.46
CA GLY A 365 -5.84 3.86 -18.90
C GLY A 365 -4.63 2.94 -18.92
N MET A 366 -4.48 2.10 -17.89
CA MET A 366 -3.41 1.09 -17.84
C MET A 366 -3.56 0.07 -18.97
N ALA A 367 -4.78 -0.40 -19.25
CA ALA A 367 -5.05 -1.31 -20.36
C ALA A 367 -4.65 -0.70 -21.70
N ALA A 368 -5.01 0.56 -21.94
CA ALA A 368 -4.62 1.29 -23.14
C ALA A 368 -3.10 1.41 -23.26
N CYS A 369 -2.41 1.76 -22.18
CA CYS A 369 -0.95 1.85 -22.16
C CYS A 369 -0.27 0.49 -22.34
N ALA A 370 -0.83 -0.59 -21.82
CA ALA A 370 -0.34 -1.95 -22.03
C ALA A 370 -0.48 -2.36 -23.51
N ILE A 371 -1.56 -1.98 -24.18
CA ILE A 371 -1.73 -2.17 -25.63
C ILE A 371 -0.67 -1.39 -26.41
N LEU A 372 -0.44 -0.11 -26.06
CA LEU A 372 0.60 0.70 -26.67
C LEU A 372 1.99 0.10 -26.49
N MET A 373 2.28 -0.46 -25.32
CA MET A 373 3.55 -1.13 -25.04
C MET A 373 3.72 -2.39 -25.89
N THR A 374 2.66 -3.16 -26.06
CA THR A 374 2.64 -4.34 -26.94
C THR A 374 2.92 -3.93 -28.40
N ILE A 375 2.28 -2.88 -28.87
CA ILE A 375 2.50 -2.35 -30.23
C ILE A 375 3.95 -1.90 -30.38
N ALA A 376 4.49 -1.16 -29.42
CA ALA A 376 5.86 -0.69 -29.43
C ALA A 376 6.88 -1.82 -29.53
N LEU A 377 6.70 -2.89 -28.75
CA LEU A 377 7.58 -4.04 -28.76
C LEU A 377 7.42 -4.89 -30.03
N ALA A 378 6.19 -5.10 -30.50
CA ALA A 378 5.92 -5.90 -31.69
C ALA A 378 6.45 -5.25 -32.97
N LEU A 379 6.38 -3.92 -33.09
CA LEU A 379 6.80 -3.16 -34.26
C LEU A 379 8.19 -2.54 -34.11
N LEU A 380 8.96 -2.94 -33.11
CA LEU A 380 10.25 -2.32 -32.79
C LEU A 380 11.24 -2.33 -33.97
N ASP A 381 11.31 -3.45 -34.70
CA ASP A 381 12.21 -3.62 -35.83
C ASP A 381 11.61 -3.11 -37.16
N SER A 382 10.31 -2.89 -37.23
CA SER A 382 9.59 -2.56 -38.47
C SER A 382 9.34 -1.06 -38.65
N VAL A 383 9.20 -0.32 -37.54
CA VAL A 383 8.84 1.10 -37.55
C VAL A 383 9.83 1.89 -36.70
N ASN A 384 10.28 3.03 -37.21
CA ASN A 384 11.17 3.93 -36.48
C ASN A 384 10.41 4.66 -35.36
N GLY A 385 11.07 4.89 -34.23
CA GLY A 385 10.50 5.63 -33.08
C GLY A 385 9.69 4.79 -32.11
N MET A 386 9.64 3.46 -32.25
CA MET A 386 8.92 2.58 -31.32
C MET A 386 9.56 2.54 -29.94
N SER A 387 10.84 2.80 -29.79
CA SER A 387 11.48 2.95 -28.47
C SER A 387 10.92 4.13 -27.70
N TYR A 388 10.64 5.25 -28.37
CA TYR A 388 9.98 6.40 -27.74
C TYR A 388 8.53 6.09 -27.34
N LEU A 389 7.81 5.34 -28.17
CA LEU A 389 6.45 4.88 -27.83
C LEU A 389 6.45 4.01 -26.60
N SER A 390 7.45 3.15 -26.42
CA SER A 390 7.59 2.33 -25.21
C SER A 390 7.77 3.17 -23.95
N ILE A 391 8.54 4.24 -24.02
CA ILE A 391 8.72 5.19 -22.91
C ILE A 391 7.40 5.85 -22.55
N VAL A 392 6.68 6.36 -23.54
CA VAL A 392 5.36 7.00 -23.33
C VAL A 392 4.36 6.01 -22.74
N ALA A 393 4.34 4.78 -23.25
CA ALA A 393 3.45 3.74 -22.76
C ALA A 393 3.70 3.40 -21.28
N ILE A 394 4.95 3.22 -20.87
CA ILE A 394 5.30 2.93 -19.49
C ILE A 394 5.00 4.12 -18.58
N PHE A 395 5.29 5.33 -19.00
CA PHE A 395 4.99 6.54 -18.22
C PHE A 395 3.49 6.71 -18.03
N GLY A 396 2.70 6.50 -19.07
CA GLY A 396 1.23 6.52 -18.97
C GLY A 396 0.70 5.39 -18.09
N PHE A 397 1.27 4.21 -18.19
CA PHE A 397 0.93 3.05 -17.37
C PHE A 397 1.09 3.35 -15.87
N VAL A 398 2.24 3.89 -15.50
CA VAL A 398 2.54 4.29 -14.12
C VAL A 398 1.62 5.44 -13.66
N ALA A 399 1.38 6.43 -14.50
CA ALA A 399 0.52 7.55 -14.19
C ALA A 399 -0.93 7.11 -13.89
N PHE A 400 -1.50 6.27 -14.74
CA PHE A 400 -2.84 5.74 -14.52
C PHE A 400 -2.93 4.80 -13.33
N PHE A 401 -1.86 4.06 -13.04
CA PHE A 401 -1.79 3.25 -11.82
C PHE A 401 -1.95 4.12 -10.57
N GLU A 402 -1.22 5.22 -10.48
CA GLU A 402 -1.28 6.10 -9.29
C GLU A 402 -2.60 6.87 -9.19
N ILE A 403 -3.30 7.09 -10.30
CA ILE A 403 -4.65 7.72 -10.28
C ILE A 403 -5.69 6.79 -9.67
N GLY A 404 -5.65 5.51 -9.98
CA GLY A 404 -6.69 4.55 -9.60
C GLY A 404 -6.16 3.35 -8.79
N PRO A 405 -5.61 2.31 -9.44
CA PRO A 405 -5.29 1.04 -8.78
C PRO A 405 -4.26 1.12 -7.66
N GLY A 406 -3.47 2.19 -7.58
CA GLY A 406 -2.50 2.39 -6.50
C GLY A 406 -3.18 2.59 -5.15
N PRO A 407 -3.83 3.73 -4.92
CA PRO A 407 -4.41 4.05 -3.62
C PRO A 407 -5.81 3.44 -3.38
N ILE A 408 -6.65 3.33 -4.40
CA ILE A 408 -8.08 3.01 -4.27
C ILE A 408 -8.37 1.66 -3.61
N PRO A 409 -7.69 0.54 -3.93
CA PRO A 409 -8.00 -0.74 -3.30
C PRO A 409 -7.91 -0.72 -1.77
N TRP A 410 -6.96 -0.01 -1.22
CA TRP A 410 -6.80 0.12 0.23
C TRP A 410 -7.91 0.97 0.86
N PHE A 411 -8.30 2.07 0.22
CA PHE A 411 -9.42 2.90 0.68
C PHE A 411 -10.72 2.12 0.70
N ILE A 412 -11.02 1.41 -0.38
CA ILE A 412 -12.29 0.68 -0.49
C ILE A 412 -12.35 -0.47 0.52
N VAL A 413 -11.28 -1.21 0.75
CA VAL A 413 -11.25 -2.28 1.76
C VAL A 413 -11.57 -1.72 3.14
N ALA A 414 -10.99 -0.59 3.51
CA ALA A 414 -11.28 0.06 4.78
C ALA A 414 -12.74 0.55 4.86
N GLU A 415 -13.31 0.99 3.76
CA GLU A 415 -14.68 1.55 3.68
C GLU A 415 -15.77 0.47 3.58
N LEU A 416 -15.47 -0.74 3.09
CA LEU A 416 -16.44 -1.82 2.93
C LEU A 416 -16.79 -2.54 4.23
N PHE A 417 -15.96 -2.46 5.25
CA PHE A 417 -16.13 -3.20 6.49
C PHE A 417 -16.27 -2.26 7.68
N SER A 418 -17.18 -2.61 8.59
CA SER A 418 -17.28 -1.98 9.92
C SER A 418 -16.08 -2.37 10.79
N GLN A 419 -16.00 -1.80 12.01
CA GLN A 419 -14.85 -2.01 12.88
C GLN A 419 -14.63 -3.48 13.31
N GLY A 420 -15.69 -4.26 13.48
CA GLY A 420 -15.59 -5.67 13.88
C GLY A 420 -14.84 -6.55 12.87
N PRO A 421 -15.28 -6.63 11.62
CA PRO A 421 -14.64 -7.44 10.59
C PRO A 421 -13.42 -6.79 9.93
N ARG A 422 -13.20 -5.49 10.08
CA ARG A 422 -12.16 -4.74 9.38
C ARG A 422 -10.74 -5.28 9.59
N PRO A 423 -10.28 -5.60 10.82
CA PRO A 423 -8.92 -6.11 10.99
C PRO A 423 -8.67 -7.42 10.23
N ALA A 424 -9.64 -8.34 10.26
CA ALA A 424 -9.55 -9.60 9.51
C ALA A 424 -9.57 -9.36 7.99
N ALA A 425 -10.41 -8.43 7.52
CA ALA A 425 -10.49 -8.06 6.10
C ALA A 425 -9.19 -7.43 5.60
N ILE A 426 -8.57 -6.55 6.36
CA ILE A 426 -7.28 -5.93 6.03
C ILE A 426 -6.17 -6.99 5.98
N ALA A 427 -6.17 -7.96 6.89
CA ALA A 427 -5.21 -9.06 6.88
C ALA A 427 -5.34 -9.92 5.61
N VAL A 428 -6.55 -10.28 5.22
CA VAL A 428 -6.82 -11.03 3.98
C VAL A 428 -6.42 -10.22 2.75
N ALA A 429 -6.77 -8.94 2.71
CA ALA A 429 -6.41 -8.04 1.63
C ALA A 429 -4.88 -7.90 1.49
N GLY A 430 -4.18 -7.73 2.60
CA GLY A 430 -2.71 -7.66 2.62
C GLY A 430 -2.06 -8.95 2.12
N LEU A 431 -2.55 -10.09 2.56
CA LEU A 431 -2.07 -11.40 2.08
C LEU A 431 -2.30 -11.56 0.58
N SER A 432 -3.47 -11.19 0.07
CA SER A 432 -3.77 -11.24 -1.36
C SER A 432 -2.84 -10.33 -2.17
N ASN A 433 -2.58 -9.13 -1.67
CA ASN A 433 -1.68 -8.16 -2.28
C ASN A 433 -0.24 -8.71 -2.39
N TRP A 434 0.32 -9.18 -1.30
CA TRP A 434 1.69 -9.70 -1.27
C TRP A 434 1.85 -11.00 -2.05
N THR A 435 0.84 -11.88 -2.03
CA THR A 435 0.84 -13.12 -2.82
C THR A 435 0.87 -12.81 -4.33
N SER A 436 0.06 -11.87 -4.77
CA SER A 436 0.05 -11.43 -6.17
C SER A 436 1.35 -10.75 -6.57
N ASN A 437 1.94 -9.96 -5.68
CA ASN A 437 3.27 -9.37 -5.86
C ASN A 437 4.33 -10.47 -6.09
N PHE A 438 4.31 -11.51 -5.28
CA PHE A 438 5.20 -12.66 -5.44
C PHE A 438 5.01 -13.34 -6.81
N ILE A 439 3.78 -13.58 -7.21
CA ILE A 439 3.47 -14.23 -8.50
C ILE A 439 4.05 -13.41 -9.66
N VAL A 440 3.84 -12.10 -9.66
CA VAL A 440 4.37 -11.21 -10.71
C VAL A 440 5.90 -11.15 -10.66
N GLY A 441 6.48 -10.97 -9.48
CA GLY A 441 7.94 -10.87 -9.31
C GLY A 441 8.67 -12.15 -9.74
N MET A 442 8.12 -13.31 -9.41
CA MET A 442 8.71 -14.61 -9.77
C MET A 442 8.44 -14.98 -11.23
N GLY A 443 7.23 -14.69 -11.71
CA GLY A 443 6.76 -15.21 -13.00
C GLY A 443 7.07 -14.32 -14.20
N PHE A 444 7.28 -13.01 -14.00
CA PHE A 444 7.37 -12.07 -15.13
C PHE A 444 8.50 -12.41 -16.11
N GLN A 445 9.68 -12.70 -15.61
CA GLN A 445 10.84 -12.99 -16.46
C GLN A 445 10.64 -14.26 -17.31
N TYR A 446 10.03 -15.30 -16.74
CA TYR A 446 9.69 -16.52 -17.47
C TYR A 446 8.66 -16.27 -18.56
N VAL A 447 7.62 -15.52 -18.24
CA VAL A 447 6.55 -15.18 -19.19
C VAL A 447 7.09 -14.27 -20.30
N GLU A 448 7.96 -13.34 -19.99
CA GLU A 448 8.63 -12.48 -20.99
C GLU A 448 9.48 -13.31 -21.96
N LYS A 449 10.20 -14.30 -21.48
CA LYS A 449 10.98 -15.20 -22.34
C LYS A 449 10.10 -16.07 -23.25
N LEU A 450 8.93 -16.50 -22.80
CA LEU A 450 7.99 -17.28 -23.58
C LEU A 450 7.22 -16.43 -24.60
N CYS A 451 6.74 -15.26 -24.19
CA CYS A 451 5.85 -14.41 -24.98
C CYS A 451 6.60 -13.34 -25.78
N GLY A 452 7.82 -12.97 -25.36
CA GLY A 452 8.61 -11.92 -26.00
C GLY A 452 7.89 -10.57 -26.01
N ALA A 453 7.65 -10.03 -27.21
CA ALA A 453 7.00 -8.74 -27.38
C ALA A 453 5.54 -8.69 -26.88
N TYR A 454 4.91 -9.83 -26.68
CA TYR A 454 3.48 -9.95 -26.34
C TYR A 454 3.21 -10.14 -24.84
N VAL A 455 4.21 -9.95 -23.98
CA VAL A 455 4.06 -10.14 -22.53
C VAL A 455 2.99 -9.21 -21.94
N PHE A 456 2.88 -7.99 -22.43
CA PHE A 456 1.89 -7.02 -21.93
C PHE A 456 0.46 -7.33 -22.38
N VAL A 457 0.25 -8.23 -23.34
CA VAL A 457 -1.11 -8.72 -23.70
C VAL A 457 -1.77 -9.40 -22.51
N ILE A 458 -1.02 -10.17 -21.73
CA ILE A 458 -1.53 -10.85 -20.53
C ILE A 458 -2.04 -9.80 -19.53
N PHE A 459 -1.27 -8.75 -19.28
CA PHE A 459 -1.69 -7.67 -18.40
C PHE A 459 -2.90 -6.90 -18.94
N THR A 460 -2.95 -6.69 -20.25
CA THR A 460 -4.11 -6.07 -20.92
C THR A 460 -5.39 -6.87 -20.67
N VAL A 461 -5.34 -8.19 -20.86
CA VAL A 461 -6.49 -9.07 -20.64
C VAL A 461 -6.93 -9.02 -19.18
N LEU A 462 -5.99 -9.13 -18.24
CA LEU A 462 -6.28 -9.05 -16.81
C LEU A 462 -6.89 -7.70 -16.43
N LEU A 463 -6.36 -6.60 -16.95
CA LEU A 463 -6.87 -5.25 -16.70
C LEU A 463 -8.31 -5.09 -17.22
N ILE A 464 -8.62 -5.63 -18.40
CA ILE A 464 -9.99 -5.60 -18.95
C ILE A 464 -10.94 -6.41 -18.06
N ILE A 465 -10.51 -7.58 -17.58
CA ILE A 465 -11.32 -8.41 -16.68
C ILE A 465 -11.59 -7.66 -15.37
N PHE A 466 -10.59 -7.02 -14.79
CA PHE A 466 -10.74 -6.24 -13.55
C PHE A 466 -11.59 -4.98 -13.78
N PHE A 467 -11.48 -4.36 -14.94
CA PHE A 467 -12.34 -3.22 -15.31
C PHE A 467 -13.82 -3.62 -15.34
N ILE A 468 -14.13 -4.73 -16.00
CA ILE A 468 -15.50 -5.26 -16.10
C ILE A 468 -16.02 -5.62 -14.70
N PHE A 469 -15.22 -6.30 -13.88
CA PHE A 469 -15.59 -6.63 -12.52
C PHE A 469 -15.86 -5.39 -11.67
N THR A 470 -15.01 -4.38 -11.75
CA THR A 470 -15.16 -3.12 -11.01
C THR A 470 -16.44 -2.39 -11.43
N PHE A 471 -16.71 -2.36 -12.72
CA PHE A 471 -17.92 -1.70 -13.24
C PHE A 471 -19.21 -2.34 -12.71
N PHE A 472 -19.28 -3.67 -12.64
CA PHE A 472 -20.51 -4.36 -12.26
C PHE A 472 -20.64 -4.66 -10.76
N LYS A 473 -19.53 -4.80 -10.01
CA LYS A 473 -19.56 -5.33 -8.65
C LYS A 473 -19.12 -4.37 -7.57
N VAL A 474 -18.27 -3.40 -7.90
CA VAL A 474 -17.72 -2.48 -6.89
C VAL A 474 -18.67 -1.29 -6.70
N PRO A 475 -19.14 -1.04 -5.45
CA PRO A 475 -19.99 0.12 -5.16
C PRO A 475 -19.16 1.41 -5.06
N GLU A 476 -19.79 2.55 -5.32
CA GLU A 476 -19.20 3.85 -5.01
C GLU A 476 -19.35 4.14 -3.52
N THR A 477 -18.23 4.36 -2.83
CA THR A 477 -18.20 4.57 -1.38
C THR A 477 -18.01 6.03 -0.97
N LYS A 478 -17.83 6.93 -1.94
CA LYS A 478 -17.66 8.35 -1.68
C LYS A 478 -18.86 8.96 -0.96
N GLY A 479 -18.60 9.58 0.18
CA GLY A 479 -19.62 10.27 0.96
C GLY A 479 -20.63 9.35 1.65
N ARG A 480 -20.41 8.05 1.66
CA ARG A 480 -21.23 7.07 2.37
C ARG A 480 -20.61 6.66 3.69
N THR A 481 -21.45 6.48 4.70
CA THR A 481 -21.02 5.89 5.98
C THR A 481 -20.84 4.38 5.85
N PHE A 482 -20.07 3.79 6.76
CA PHE A 482 -19.89 2.33 6.80
C PHE A 482 -21.22 1.58 6.96
N ASP A 483 -22.14 2.13 7.73
CA ASP A 483 -23.44 1.52 7.99
C ASP A 483 -24.31 1.53 6.74
N GLU A 484 -24.27 2.58 5.94
CA GLU A 484 -25.00 2.67 4.66
C GLU A 484 -24.49 1.63 3.66
N ILE A 485 -23.17 1.47 3.55
CA ILE A 485 -22.55 0.50 2.65
C ILE A 485 -22.87 -0.94 3.10
N ALA A 486 -22.77 -1.21 4.40
CA ALA A 486 -23.12 -2.50 4.98
C ALA A 486 -24.61 -2.83 4.78
N SER A 487 -25.48 -1.81 4.90
CA SER A 487 -26.92 -1.94 4.64
C SER A 487 -27.23 -2.35 3.21
N ASP A 488 -26.57 -1.77 2.21
CA ASP A 488 -26.74 -2.12 0.80
C ASP A 488 -26.37 -3.59 0.53
N PHE A 489 -25.30 -4.09 1.14
CA PHE A 489 -24.91 -5.51 1.04
C PHE A 489 -25.89 -6.45 1.76
N ARG A 490 -26.47 -6.04 2.89
CA ARG A 490 -27.49 -6.81 3.60
C ARG A 490 -28.76 -6.95 2.77
N GLN A 491 -29.25 -5.86 2.18
CA GLN A 491 -30.43 -5.85 1.31
C GLN A 491 -30.20 -6.74 0.08
N GLY A 492 -29.03 -6.69 -0.53
CA GLY A 492 -28.67 -7.55 -1.64
C GLY A 492 -28.67 -9.04 -1.26
N THR A 493 -28.25 -9.39 -0.05
CA THR A 493 -28.26 -10.77 0.45
C THR A 493 -29.66 -11.27 0.74
N GLU A 494 -30.51 -10.45 1.35
CA GLU A 494 -31.92 -10.76 1.62
C GLU A 494 -32.71 -10.92 0.29
N SER A 495 -32.50 -10.04 -0.67
CA SER A 495 -33.11 -10.13 -2.00
C SER A 495 -32.72 -11.41 -2.75
N ASN A 496 -31.50 -11.89 -2.59
CA ASN A 496 -31.05 -13.15 -3.17
C ASN A 496 -31.60 -14.38 -2.42
N ALA A 497 -31.79 -14.29 -1.11
CA ALA A 497 -32.42 -15.35 -0.32
C ALA A 497 -33.89 -15.52 -0.71
N ASP A 498 -34.61 -14.40 -0.91
CA ASP A 498 -36.01 -14.40 -1.35
C ASP A 498 -36.19 -14.94 -2.81
N LYS A 499 -35.18 -14.79 -3.66
CA LYS A 499 -35.20 -15.37 -5.01
C LYS A 499 -34.94 -16.88 -5.01
N HIS A 500 -34.31 -17.43 -4.00
CA HIS A 500 -34.08 -18.87 -3.86
C HIS A 500 -35.21 -19.60 -3.14
N THR A 501 -36.08 -18.90 -2.43
CA THR A 501 -37.37 -19.42 -1.95
C THR A 501 -38.43 -19.13 -3.01
N SER A 502 -38.40 -19.90 -4.09
CA SER A 502 -39.42 -19.74 -5.14
C SER A 502 -40.77 -20.33 -4.68
N PRO A 503 -41.90 -19.74 -5.07
CA PRO A 503 -43.24 -20.19 -4.67
C PRO A 503 -43.62 -21.59 -5.18
N GLU A 504 -42.80 -22.24 -5.98
CA GLU A 504 -43.10 -23.56 -6.56
C GLU A 504 -43.09 -24.72 -5.55
N GLU A 505 -42.45 -24.54 -4.39
CA GLU A 505 -42.49 -25.57 -3.34
C GLU A 505 -43.77 -25.55 -2.49
N PHE A 506 -44.57 -24.48 -2.53
CA PHE A 506 -45.82 -24.39 -1.78
C PHE A 506 -47.05 -24.95 -2.50
N THR A 507 -46.97 -25.17 -3.81
CA THR A 507 -48.09 -25.72 -4.60
C THR A 507 -48.12 -27.25 -4.65
N SER A 508 -47.04 -27.92 -4.26
CA SER A 508 -47.00 -29.40 -4.26
C SER A 508 -47.48 -30.05 -2.96
N LEU A 509 -47.73 -29.25 -1.90
CA LEU A 509 -48.22 -29.76 -0.60
C LEU A 509 -49.74 -29.60 -0.43
N GLY A 510 -50.44 -28.99 -1.39
CA GLY A 510 -51.88 -28.75 -1.35
C GLY A 510 -52.78 -29.84 -1.95
N ASP A 511 -52.25 -30.76 -2.74
CA ASP A 511 -53.05 -31.69 -3.53
C ASP A 511 -53.04 -33.16 -3.06
N SER A 512 -52.60 -33.44 -1.82
CA SER A 512 -52.62 -34.80 -1.28
C SER A 512 -53.53 -35.02 -0.08
N GLN A 513 -54.65 -34.27 0.00
CA GLN A 513 -55.75 -34.63 0.89
C GLN A 513 -57.11 -34.34 0.20
N VAL A 514 -57.57 -35.27 -0.59
CA VAL A 514 -58.98 -35.66 -0.71
C VAL A 514 -59.01 -37.16 -0.91
#